data_b00054481ab1973adbc01180e5c353a9
#
_entry.id   b00054481ab1973adbc01180e5c353a9
#
_cell.length_a   1.000
_cell.length_b   1.000
_cell.length_c   1.000
_cell.angle_alpha   90.00
_cell.angle_beta   90.00
_cell.angle_gamma   90.00
#
_symmetry.space_group_name_H-M   'P 1'
#
loop_
_entity.id
_entity.type
_entity.pdbx_description
1 polymer ?
#
loop_
_entity_poly.entity_id
_entity_poly.type
_entity_poly.pdbx_seq_one_letter_code
_entity_poly.pdbx_strand_id
1 'polypeptide(L)'
;MHRTTVGTAGGLLITSGLLLGAAAPAAAAPSDVSAKSPDCSKVKCVALTFDDGPGEYTDELLDILEEHNARATFYLLGSKVGSHKAEVRRMAEEGHEVGNHTWKHDDLATLSADEIKDDAERTDEAIAEVTGEKPRTMRPPYGSLDDTAREAVEQPIVLWDVDTLDWQNRDVDKILDITKDETADGSVILLHDIHETSVDAVPGLLDELKGDDFHFVTVSYLFDGDLEAGTAYSDARSG
;
A
#
# COMPACT_ATOMS: atom_id res chain seq x y z
N MET A 1 23.36 -38.12 -90.56
CA MET A 1 24.14 -38.88 -89.56
C MET A 1 25.29 -38.00 -89.08
N HIS A 2 25.24 -37.45 -87.93
CA HIS A 2 26.31 -37.16 -86.97
C HIS A 2 25.77 -36.16 -85.93
N ARG A 3 25.68 -36.62 -84.80
CA ARG A 3 25.29 -35.83 -83.61
C ARG A 3 26.53 -35.08 -83.08
N THR A 4 26.34 -33.79 -82.74
CA THR A 4 27.34 -33.03 -82.02
C THR A 4 26.64 -32.47 -80.75
N THR A 5 27.12 -32.91 -79.63
CA THR A 5 26.69 -32.47 -78.25
C THR A 5 27.44 -31.19 -77.92
N VAL A 6 26.69 -30.17 -77.50
CA VAL A 6 27.21 -28.93 -76.90
C VAL A 6 27.00 -28.97 -75.43
N GLY A 7 28.10 -28.91 -74.67
CA GLY A 7 28.06 -28.80 -73.16
C GLY A 7 27.84 -27.36 -72.71
N THR A 8 26.91 -27.17 -71.86
CA THR A 8 26.64 -25.89 -71.19
C THR A 8 27.32 -25.89 -69.83
N ALA A 9 28.24 -24.94 -69.64
CA ALA A 9 28.83 -24.62 -68.31
C ALA A 9 27.85 -23.81 -67.45
N GLY A 10 27.47 -24.36 -66.33
CA GLY A 10 26.65 -23.68 -65.33
C GLY A 10 27.49 -22.83 -64.41
N GLY A 11 27.29 -21.51 -64.40
CA GLY A 11 27.87 -20.58 -63.46
C GLY A 11 27.07 -20.55 -62.19
N LEU A 12 27.72 -20.84 -61.05
CA LEU A 12 27.17 -20.78 -59.70
C LEU A 12 27.26 -19.33 -59.15
N LEU A 13 26.15 -18.64 -59.12
CA LEU A 13 26.05 -17.33 -58.47
C LEU A 13 25.81 -17.54 -56.97
N ILE A 14 26.84 -17.23 -56.16
CA ILE A 14 26.73 -17.19 -54.69
C ILE A 14 26.17 -15.81 -54.31
N THR A 15 24.89 -15.74 -53.94
CA THR A 15 24.30 -14.55 -53.33
C THR A 15 24.56 -14.57 -51.81
N SER A 16 25.46 -13.70 -51.33
CA SER A 16 25.69 -13.46 -49.94
C SER A 16 24.50 -12.66 -49.35
N GLY A 17 23.58 -13.36 -48.68
CA GLY A 17 22.50 -12.74 -47.92
C GLY A 17 23.03 -12.14 -46.63
N LEU A 18 22.97 -10.82 -46.50
CA LEU A 18 23.25 -10.09 -45.28
C LEU A 18 22.04 -10.29 -44.34
N LEU A 19 22.19 -11.14 -43.32
CA LEU A 19 21.20 -11.24 -42.21
C LEU A 19 21.38 -10.04 -41.29
N LEU A 20 20.52 -9.03 -41.44
CA LEU A 20 20.32 -8.02 -40.39
C LEU A 20 19.64 -8.69 -39.18
N GLY A 21 20.42 -9.04 -38.19
CA GLY A 21 19.88 -9.44 -36.88
C GLY A 21 19.24 -8.24 -36.19
N ALA A 22 17.91 -8.21 -36.13
CA ALA A 22 17.20 -7.30 -35.28
C ALA A 22 17.46 -7.72 -33.80
N ALA A 23 18.25 -6.92 -33.09
CA ALA A 23 18.37 -7.06 -31.62
C ALA A 23 17.02 -6.72 -31.00
N ALA A 24 16.35 -7.71 -30.42
CA ALA A 24 15.19 -7.48 -29.57
C ALA A 24 15.64 -6.65 -28.35
N PRO A 25 14.84 -5.66 -27.91
CA PRO A 25 15.13 -4.97 -26.67
C PRO A 25 15.14 -6.00 -25.53
N ALA A 26 16.22 -6.02 -24.75
CA ALA A 26 16.29 -6.81 -23.54
C ALA A 26 15.18 -6.28 -22.61
N ALA A 27 14.19 -7.10 -22.33
CA ALA A 27 13.26 -6.84 -21.25
C ALA A 27 14.08 -6.71 -19.97
N ALA A 28 13.98 -5.58 -19.30
CA ALA A 28 14.55 -5.40 -17.97
C ALA A 28 13.96 -6.51 -17.10
N ALA A 29 14.81 -7.32 -16.49
CA ALA A 29 14.38 -8.29 -15.51
C ALA A 29 13.71 -7.50 -14.38
N PRO A 30 12.58 -7.99 -13.82
CA PRO A 30 12.01 -7.38 -12.64
C PRO A 30 13.10 -7.34 -11.57
N SER A 31 13.30 -6.16 -11.00
CA SER A 31 14.21 -5.97 -9.87
C SER A 31 13.75 -6.90 -8.77
N ASP A 32 14.64 -7.81 -8.35
CA ASP A 32 14.37 -8.78 -7.28
C ASP A 32 14.33 -7.99 -5.95
N VAL A 33 13.19 -7.30 -5.68
CA VAL A 33 12.92 -6.60 -4.42
C VAL A 33 12.44 -7.63 -3.39
N SER A 34 13.18 -8.71 -3.27
CA SER A 34 13.10 -9.59 -2.11
C SER A 34 14.08 -9.10 -1.03
N ALA A 35 13.94 -7.84 -0.61
CA ALA A 35 14.42 -7.47 0.70
C ALA A 35 13.64 -8.34 1.71
N LYS A 36 14.36 -9.23 2.37
CA LYS A 36 13.75 -10.10 3.38
C LYS A 36 13.08 -9.20 4.41
N SER A 37 11.75 -9.29 4.53
CA SER A 37 10.99 -8.51 5.51
C SER A 37 11.63 -8.61 6.90
N PRO A 38 11.68 -7.53 7.69
CA PRO A 38 12.31 -7.53 9.01
C PRO A 38 11.61 -8.52 9.94
N ASP A 39 12.36 -9.16 10.82
CA ASP A 39 11.80 -10.04 11.88
C ASP A 39 11.46 -9.15 13.08
N CYS A 40 10.20 -8.70 13.17
CA CYS A 40 9.73 -7.79 14.23
C CYS A 40 9.82 -8.37 15.66
N SER A 41 10.12 -9.66 15.80
CA SER A 41 10.47 -10.23 17.12
C SER A 41 11.91 -9.91 17.54
N LYS A 42 12.73 -9.33 16.67
CA LYS A 42 14.18 -9.08 16.88
C LYS A 42 14.59 -7.63 16.62
N VAL A 43 13.79 -6.88 15.86
CA VAL A 43 14.06 -5.49 15.52
C VAL A 43 12.81 -4.66 15.80
N LYS A 44 12.97 -3.35 16.00
CA LYS A 44 11.84 -2.46 16.19
C LYS A 44 11.05 -2.33 14.89
N CYS A 45 9.76 -2.56 14.95
CA CYS A 45 8.84 -2.35 13.83
C CYS A 45 7.76 -1.31 14.16
N VAL A 46 7.30 -0.63 13.14
CA VAL A 46 6.21 0.35 13.24
C VAL A 46 5.35 0.30 11.98
N ALA A 47 4.05 0.51 12.12
CA ALA A 47 3.14 0.66 11.01
C ALA A 47 2.79 2.14 10.79
N LEU A 48 3.19 2.71 9.66
CA LEU A 48 2.63 3.98 9.18
C LEU A 48 1.28 3.72 8.54
N THR A 49 0.26 4.46 8.95
CA THR A 49 -1.09 4.30 8.42
C THR A 49 -1.64 5.63 7.95
N PHE A 50 -2.31 5.61 6.79
CA PHE A 50 -2.87 6.79 6.15
C PHE A 50 -4.36 6.60 5.92
N ASP A 51 -5.17 7.51 6.46
CA ASP A 51 -6.62 7.48 6.38
C ASP A 51 -7.17 8.46 5.34
N ASP A 52 -8.44 8.29 4.99
CA ASP A 52 -9.24 9.17 4.13
C ASP A 52 -8.86 9.19 2.65
N GLY A 53 -7.77 8.55 2.26
CA GLY A 53 -7.37 8.45 0.86
C GLY A 53 -8.30 7.58 -0.02
N PRO A 54 -7.96 7.41 -1.28
CA PRO A 54 -6.91 8.13 -2.00
C PRO A 54 -7.28 9.59 -2.30
N GLY A 55 -6.28 10.45 -2.45
CA GLY A 55 -6.45 11.88 -2.69
C GLY A 55 -5.37 12.49 -3.61
N GLU A 56 -5.31 13.81 -3.62
CA GLU A 56 -4.42 14.60 -4.48
C GLU A 56 -2.94 14.30 -4.25
N TYR A 57 -2.55 14.00 -3.00
CA TYR A 57 -1.14 13.81 -2.61
C TYR A 57 -0.74 12.34 -2.49
N THR A 58 -1.65 11.40 -2.75
CA THR A 58 -1.40 9.95 -2.62
C THR A 58 -0.28 9.46 -3.53
N ASP A 59 -0.21 9.93 -4.78
CA ASP A 59 0.83 9.48 -5.73
C ASP A 59 2.24 9.97 -5.29
N GLU A 60 2.34 11.22 -4.82
CA GLU A 60 3.57 11.76 -4.23
C GLU A 60 4.01 10.99 -2.98
N LEU A 61 3.05 10.65 -2.10
CA LEU A 61 3.34 9.81 -0.92
C LEU A 61 3.90 8.45 -1.31
N LEU A 62 3.35 7.82 -2.36
CA LEU A 62 3.84 6.53 -2.85
C LEU A 62 5.27 6.64 -3.38
N ASP A 63 5.62 7.73 -4.09
CA ASP A 63 6.99 8.00 -4.53
C ASP A 63 7.95 8.11 -3.32
N ILE A 64 7.57 8.85 -2.29
CA ILE A 64 8.35 8.99 -1.05
C ILE A 64 8.57 7.63 -0.37
N LEU A 65 7.52 6.83 -0.24
CA LEU A 65 7.61 5.51 0.39
C LEU A 65 8.51 4.54 -0.41
N GLU A 66 8.44 4.59 -1.75
CA GLU A 66 9.31 3.80 -2.62
C GLU A 66 10.77 4.21 -2.47
N GLU A 67 11.10 5.52 -2.53
CA GLU A 67 12.44 6.05 -2.34
C GLU A 67 13.07 5.63 -1.01
N HIS A 68 12.26 5.59 0.04
CA HIS A 68 12.69 5.17 1.37
C HIS A 68 12.59 3.66 1.61
N ASN A 69 12.11 2.88 0.63
CA ASN A 69 11.85 1.44 0.76
C ASN A 69 11.02 1.12 2.03
N ALA A 70 10.00 1.94 2.27
CA ALA A 70 9.08 1.81 3.39
C ALA A 70 7.76 1.18 2.95
N ARG A 71 7.14 0.38 3.83
CA ARG A 71 5.78 -0.14 3.62
C ARG A 71 4.83 0.57 4.57
N ALA A 72 3.60 0.75 4.12
CA ALA A 72 2.54 1.43 4.87
C ALA A 72 1.20 0.71 4.71
N THR A 73 0.21 1.10 5.49
CA THR A 73 -1.18 0.67 5.34
C THR A 73 -2.05 1.90 5.03
N PHE A 74 -2.89 1.77 4.02
CA PHE A 74 -3.81 2.83 3.57
C PHE A 74 -5.25 2.42 3.88
N TYR A 75 -5.95 3.14 4.75
CA TYR A 75 -7.37 2.95 5.02
C TYR A 75 -8.20 3.85 4.11
N LEU A 76 -8.75 3.25 3.05
CA LEU A 76 -9.35 3.99 1.95
C LEU A 76 -10.86 4.17 2.12
N LEU A 77 -11.34 5.36 1.75
CA LEU A 77 -12.77 5.59 1.52
C LEU A 77 -13.20 4.95 0.18
N GLY A 78 -14.13 3.99 0.25
CA GLY A 78 -14.58 3.25 -0.93
C GLY A 78 -15.11 4.15 -2.06
N SER A 79 -15.74 5.28 -1.71
CA SER A 79 -16.25 6.26 -2.67
C SER A 79 -15.17 6.91 -3.54
N LYS A 80 -13.91 6.92 -3.09
CA LYS A 80 -12.78 7.52 -3.81
C LYS A 80 -12.02 6.54 -4.71
N VAL A 81 -12.09 5.24 -4.42
CA VAL A 81 -11.35 4.18 -5.14
C VAL A 81 -11.58 4.24 -6.65
N GLY A 82 -12.84 4.42 -7.07
CA GLY A 82 -13.21 4.43 -8.49
C GLY A 82 -12.54 5.52 -9.33
N SER A 83 -12.24 6.68 -8.74
CA SER A 83 -11.56 7.81 -9.39
C SER A 83 -10.05 7.77 -9.32
N HIS A 84 -9.46 6.90 -8.47
CA HIS A 84 -8.02 6.79 -8.19
C HIS A 84 -7.51 5.35 -8.34
N LYS A 85 -8.04 4.62 -9.34
CA LYS A 85 -7.69 3.20 -9.55
C LYS A 85 -6.19 2.97 -9.82
N ALA A 86 -5.48 3.97 -10.32
CA ALA A 86 -4.05 3.86 -10.59
C ALA A 86 -3.26 3.83 -9.29
N GLU A 87 -3.53 4.76 -8.38
CA GLU A 87 -2.89 4.88 -7.06
C GLU A 87 -3.22 3.66 -6.18
N VAL A 88 -4.48 3.22 -6.15
CA VAL A 88 -4.89 2.02 -5.39
C VAL A 88 -4.22 0.75 -5.92
N ARG A 89 -4.07 0.61 -7.24
CA ARG A 89 -3.33 -0.51 -7.83
C ARG A 89 -1.86 -0.44 -7.47
N ARG A 90 -1.25 0.75 -7.54
CA ARG A 90 0.13 1.01 -7.18
C ARG A 90 0.41 0.64 -5.72
N MET A 91 -0.48 0.98 -4.78
CA MET A 91 -0.37 0.56 -3.37
C MET A 91 -0.20 -0.95 -3.25
N ALA A 92 -1.07 -1.73 -3.91
CA ALA A 92 -1.01 -3.18 -3.85
C ALA A 92 0.23 -3.78 -4.53
N GLU A 93 0.60 -3.26 -5.72
CA GLU A 93 1.76 -3.73 -6.50
C GLU A 93 3.09 -3.43 -5.80
N GLU A 94 3.19 -2.33 -5.06
CA GLU A 94 4.36 -1.95 -4.27
C GLU A 94 4.42 -2.63 -2.89
N GLY A 95 3.39 -3.42 -2.54
CA GLY A 95 3.35 -4.22 -1.31
C GLY A 95 2.93 -3.45 -0.07
N HIS A 96 2.20 -2.35 -0.25
CA HIS A 96 1.45 -1.71 0.83
C HIS A 96 0.19 -2.52 1.13
N GLU A 97 -0.35 -2.36 2.33
CA GLU A 97 -1.64 -2.90 2.70
C GLU A 97 -2.74 -1.88 2.42
N VAL A 98 -3.88 -2.36 1.88
CA VAL A 98 -5.08 -1.55 1.70
C VAL A 98 -6.14 -2.04 2.65
N GLY A 99 -6.59 -1.16 3.55
CA GLY A 99 -7.64 -1.38 4.54
C GLY A 99 -8.95 -0.66 4.17
N ASN A 100 -10.02 -1.03 4.86
CA ASN A 100 -11.35 -0.46 4.72
C ASN A 100 -11.54 0.73 5.69
N HIS A 101 -11.95 1.92 5.17
CA HIS A 101 -12.27 3.09 5.98
C HIS A 101 -13.71 3.58 5.75
N THR A 102 -14.63 2.66 5.51
CA THR A 102 -16.02 2.91 5.13
C THR A 102 -16.19 3.52 3.72
N TRP A 103 -17.44 3.64 3.28
CA TRP A 103 -17.71 4.16 1.94
C TRP A 103 -17.48 5.66 1.81
N LYS A 104 -17.91 6.46 2.80
CA LYS A 104 -17.85 7.93 2.74
C LYS A 104 -17.56 8.61 4.08
N HIS A 105 -16.92 7.91 5.01
CA HIS A 105 -16.53 8.41 6.32
C HIS A 105 -17.71 8.64 7.29
N ASP A 106 -18.75 7.80 7.22
CA ASP A 106 -19.84 7.88 8.18
C ASP A 106 -19.38 7.33 9.57
N ASP A 107 -19.84 7.96 10.64
CA ASP A 107 -19.59 7.50 12.02
C ASP A 107 -20.40 6.22 12.29
N LEU A 108 -19.70 5.08 12.46
CA LEU A 108 -20.33 3.76 12.64
C LEU A 108 -21.25 3.70 13.86
N ALA A 109 -20.96 4.43 14.94
CA ALA A 109 -21.81 4.47 16.14
C ALA A 109 -23.17 5.13 15.90
N THR A 110 -23.39 5.74 14.72
CA THR A 110 -24.68 6.33 14.33
C THR A 110 -25.50 5.45 13.40
N LEU A 111 -24.95 4.32 12.97
CA LEU A 111 -25.53 3.41 11.98
C LEU A 111 -26.12 2.14 12.64
N SER A 112 -27.08 1.54 11.98
CA SER A 112 -27.54 0.20 12.35
C SER A 112 -26.55 -0.87 11.88
N ALA A 113 -26.61 -2.06 12.46
CA ALA A 113 -25.75 -3.19 12.09
C ALA A 113 -25.84 -3.53 10.59
N ASP A 114 -27.03 -3.47 9.99
CA ASP A 114 -27.22 -3.75 8.57
C ASP A 114 -26.57 -2.65 7.69
N GLU A 115 -26.70 -1.37 8.07
CA GLU A 115 -26.04 -0.27 7.37
C GLU A 115 -24.52 -0.36 7.45
N ILE A 116 -23.96 -0.76 8.60
CA ILE A 116 -22.52 -0.99 8.77
C ILE A 116 -22.02 -2.09 7.85
N LYS A 117 -22.73 -3.23 7.78
CA LYS A 117 -22.36 -4.35 6.91
C LYS A 117 -22.42 -3.98 5.43
N ASP A 118 -23.51 -3.32 5.01
CA ASP A 118 -23.67 -2.88 3.62
C ASP A 118 -22.58 -1.88 3.20
N ASP A 119 -22.19 -0.95 4.10
CA ASP A 119 -21.13 0.02 3.88
C ASP A 119 -19.76 -0.66 3.77
N ALA A 120 -19.43 -1.55 4.71
CA ALA A 120 -18.18 -2.29 4.73
C ALA A 120 -18.04 -3.19 3.49
N GLU A 121 -19.08 -3.96 3.14
CA GLU A 121 -19.06 -4.85 1.97
C GLU A 121 -18.89 -4.06 0.67
N ARG A 122 -19.60 -2.96 0.52
CA ARG A 122 -19.48 -2.09 -0.65
C ARG A 122 -18.07 -1.52 -0.81
N THR A 123 -17.44 -1.14 0.29
CA THR A 123 -16.07 -0.63 0.30
C THR A 123 -15.08 -1.73 -0.06
N ASP A 124 -15.23 -2.91 0.54
CA ASP A 124 -14.42 -4.09 0.25
C ASP A 124 -14.48 -4.49 -1.23
N GLU A 125 -15.69 -4.50 -1.82
CA GLU A 125 -15.87 -4.81 -3.24
C GLU A 125 -15.17 -3.80 -4.15
N ALA A 126 -15.29 -2.50 -3.84
CA ALA A 126 -14.63 -1.45 -4.61
C ALA A 126 -13.10 -1.57 -4.58
N ILE A 127 -12.52 -1.90 -3.42
CA ILE A 127 -11.08 -2.13 -3.26
C ILE A 127 -10.67 -3.41 -3.98
N ALA A 128 -11.39 -4.50 -3.78
CA ALA A 128 -11.10 -5.80 -4.41
C ALA A 128 -11.17 -5.76 -5.95
N GLU A 129 -12.06 -4.94 -6.52
CA GLU A 129 -12.12 -4.73 -7.99
C GLU A 129 -10.80 -4.23 -8.56
N VAL A 130 -10.04 -3.46 -7.78
CA VAL A 130 -8.79 -2.82 -8.23
C VAL A 130 -7.55 -3.61 -7.82
N THR A 131 -7.50 -4.11 -6.57
CA THR A 131 -6.34 -4.80 -5.99
C THR A 131 -6.36 -6.31 -6.22
N GLY A 132 -7.54 -6.89 -6.50
CA GLY A 132 -7.74 -8.34 -6.61
C GLY A 132 -8.01 -9.05 -5.27
N GLU A 133 -7.88 -8.36 -4.14
CA GLU A 133 -8.11 -8.91 -2.80
C GLU A 133 -8.99 -7.97 -1.95
N LYS A 134 -9.85 -8.55 -1.10
CA LYS A 134 -10.59 -7.75 -0.10
C LYS A 134 -9.64 -7.28 1.01
N PRO A 135 -9.90 -6.09 1.59
CA PRO A 135 -9.18 -5.63 2.77
C PRO A 135 -9.20 -6.65 3.91
N ARG A 136 -8.09 -6.79 4.61
CA ARG A 136 -7.97 -7.70 5.74
C ARG A 136 -8.34 -7.03 7.06
N THR A 137 -8.24 -5.72 7.12
CA THR A 137 -8.49 -4.89 8.30
C THR A 137 -9.39 -3.72 7.95
N MET A 138 -10.09 -3.23 8.95
CA MET A 138 -10.89 -2.01 8.85
C MET A 138 -10.46 -1.01 9.93
N ARG A 139 -10.60 0.28 9.64
CA ARG A 139 -10.51 1.35 10.62
C ARG A 139 -11.80 2.16 10.60
N PRO A 140 -12.53 2.26 11.72
CA PRO A 140 -13.74 3.07 11.77
C PRO A 140 -13.38 4.57 11.75
N PRO A 141 -14.13 5.41 11.02
CA PRO A 141 -13.99 6.85 11.07
C PRO A 141 -14.01 7.38 12.50
N TYR A 142 -13.14 8.36 12.80
CA TYR A 142 -12.99 8.98 14.13
C TYR A 142 -12.52 8.00 15.23
N GLY A 143 -12.18 6.76 14.92
CA GLY A 143 -12.01 5.69 15.92
C GLY A 143 -13.30 5.35 16.67
N SER A 144 -14.45 5.77 16.15
CA SER A 144 -15.75 5.64 16.82
C SER A 144 -16.26 4.20 16.69
N LEU A 145 -16.46 3.57 17.86
CA LEU A 145 -16.76 2.15 17.94
C LEU A 145 -17.63 1.85 19.17
N ASP A 146 -18.90 1.52 18.93
CA ASP A 146 -19.81 0.99 19.96
C ASP A 146 -19.97 -0.54 19.85
N ASP A 147 -20.78 -1.14 20.71
CA ASP A 147 -21.00 -2.60 20.69
C ASP A 147 -21.68 -3.07 19.39
N THR A 148 -22.57 -2.26 18.81
CA THR A 148 -23.23 -2.57 17.53
C THR A 148 -22.20 -2.62 16.39
N ALA A 149 -21.30 -1.65 16.33
CA ALA A 149 -20.25 -1.60 15.33
C ALA A 149 -19.27 -2.77 15.49
N ARG A 150 -18.87 -3.11 16.73
CA ARG A 150 -17.98 -4.27 16.99
C ARG A 150 -18.58 -5.60 16.51
N GLU A 151 -19.87 -5.78 16.74
CA GLU A 151 -20.58 -7.01 16.35
C GLU A 151 -20.87 -7.07 14.84
N ALA A 152 -21.05 -5.92 14.18
CA ALA A 152 -21.38 -5.82 12.77
C ALA A 152 -20.17 -5.92 11.85
N VAL A 153 -19.00 -5.44 12.29
CA VAL A 153 -17.76 -5.48 11.51
C VAL A 153 -17.18 -6.89 11.52
N GLU A 154 -17.01 -7.48 10.33
CA GLU A 154 -16.49 -8.83 10.16
C GLU A 154 -14.96 -8.89 10.04
N GLN A 155 -14.28 -7.75 10.04
CA GLN A 155 -12.82 -7.63 9.97
C GLN A 155 -12.23 -7.30 11.36
N PRO A 156 -10.95 -7.57 11.57
CA PRO A 156 -10.18 -6.95 12.64
C PRO A 156 -10.22 -5.43 12.53
N ILE A 157 -10.37 -4.76 13.67
CA ILE A 157 -10.49 -3.31 13.75
C ILE A 157 -9.16 -2.75 14.22
N VAL A 158 -8.56 -1.86 13.42
CA VAL A 158 -7.25 -1.27 13.74
C VAL A 158 -7.40 0.21 14.00
N LEU A 159 -7.10 0.62 15.22
CA LEU A 159 -7.00 1.99 15.66
C LEU A 159 -5.55 2.47 15.55
N TRP A 160 -5.10 3.30 16.48
CA TRP A 160 -3.72 3.82 16.58
C TRP A 160 -3.36 4.08 18.03
N ASP A 161 -2.08 4.13 18.32
CA ASP A 161 -1.53 4.59 19.60
C ASP A 161 -0.74 5.90 19.47
N VAL A 162 -0.35 6.28 18.23
CA VAL A 162 0.28 7.58 17.95
C VAL A 162 -0.63 8.38 17.02
N ASP A 163 -1.28 9.42 17.56
CA ASP A 163 -2.05 10.40 16.78
C ASP A 163 -1.16 11.61 16.47
N THR A 164 -0.73 11.74 15.22
CA THR A 164 0.12 12.87 14.80
C THR A 164 -0.59 14.22 14.84
N LEU A 165 -1.91 14.23 14.99
CA LEU A 165 -2.77 15.41 14.94
C LEU A 165 -2.57 16.23 13.64
N ASP A 166 -2.14 15.58 12.56
CA ASP A 166 -1.91 16.19 11.25
C ASP A 166 -3.19 16.81 10.69
N TRP A 167 -4.32 16.15 10.89
CA TRP A 167 -5.66 16.60 10.53
C TRP A 167 -6.06 17.92 11.21
N GLN A 168 -5.51 18.23 12.39
CA GLN A 168 -5.82 19.42 13.17
C GLN A 168 -4.76 20.51 13.01
N ASN A 169 -3.48 20.17 13.15
CA ASN A 169 -2.39 21.14 13.26
C ASN A 169 -1.91 21.68 11.91
N ARG A 170 -1.89 20.84 10.86
CA ARG A 170 -1.35 21.20 9.54
C ARG A 170 0.06 21.82 9.62
N ASP A 171 0.94 21.19 10.38
CA ASP A 171 2.25 21.72 10.74
C ASP A 171 3.26 20.55 10.75
N VAL A 172 4.22 20.59 9.81
CA VAL A 172 5.22 19.54 9.61
C VAL A 172 6.05 19.32 10.88
N ASP A 173 6.53 20.39 11.52
CA ASP A 173 7.38 20.27 12.72
C ASP A 173 6.64 19.58 13.86
N LYS A 174 5.33 19.86 14.05
CA LYS A 174 4.53 19.20 15.08
C LYS A 174 4.30 17.73 14.79
N ILE A 175 4.09 17.36 13.53
CA ILE A 175 3.95 15.95 13.13
C ILE A 175 5.24 15.21 13.49
N LEU A 176 6.39 15.76 13.16
CA LEU A 176 7.70 15.19 13.47
C LEU A 176 7.92 15.09 14.98
N ASP A 177 7.65 16.16 15.74
CA ASP A 177 7.82 16.18 17.20
C ASP A 177 6.97 15.09 17.87
N ILE A 178 5.67 14.99 17.53
CA ILE A 178 4.77 13.96 18.08
C ILE A 178 5.27 12.56 17.72
N THR A 179 5.59 12.34 16.44
CA THR A 179 6.05 11.04 15.98
C THR A 179 7.31 10.60 16.71
N LYS A 180 8.28 11.51 16.89
CA LYS A 180 9.52 11.24 17.62
C LYS A 180 9.28 10.90 19.08
N ASP A 181 8.43 11.68 19.75
CA ASP A 181 8.25 11.60 21.20
C ASP A 181 7.37 10.41 21.62
N GLU A 182 6.42 9.99 20.78
CA GLU A 182 5.39 9.00 21.14
C GLU A 182 5.62 7.62 20.49
N THR A 183 6.42 7.50 19.41
CA THR A 183 6.60 6.21 18.72
C THR A 183 7.43 5.24 19.55
N ALA A 184 6.90 4.04 19.70
CA ALA A 184 7.58 2.91 20.32
C ALA A 184 7.55 1.67 19.39
N ASP A 185 8.33 0.66 19.72
CA ASP A 185 8.27 -0.63 19.02
C ASP A 185 6.85 -1.19 19.07
N GLY A 186 6.30 -1.57 17.92
CA GLY A 186 4.92 -2.04 17.79
C GLY A 186 3.86 -0.95 17.64
N SER A 187 4.22 0.32 17.52
CA SER A 187 3.27 1.43 17.33
C SER A 187 2.58 1.40 15.96
N VAL A 188 1.33 1.87 15.97
CA VAL A 188 0.51 2.19 14.79
C VAL A 188 0.32 3.71 14.75
N ILE A 189 0.91 4.37 13.75
CA ILE A 189 0.90 5.82 13.61
C ILE A 189 -0.19 6.26 12.64
N LEU A 190 -1.06 7.18 13.09
CA LEU A 190 -2.12 7.78 12.28
C LEU A 190 -1.63 9.03 11.54
N LEU A 191 -1.86 9.04 10.23
CA LEU A 191 -1.69 10.17 9.32
C LEU A 191 -2.85 10.17 8.31
N HIS A 192 -2.91 11.24 7.48
CA HIS A 192 -3.90 11.36 6.41
C HIS A 192 -3.21 11.84 5.12
N ASP A 193 -3.31 11.05 4.03
CA ASP A 193 -2.67 11.37 2.74
C ASP A 193 -3.44 12.39 1.89
N ILE A 194 -4.51 12.93 2.44
CA ILE A 194 -5.32 13.99 1.82
C ILE A 194 -4.82 15.41 2.15
N HIS A 195 -3.73 15.54 2.89
CA HIS A 195 -3.17 16.82 3.33
C HIS A 195 -1.71 16.97 2.92
N GLU A 196 -1.40 18.04 2.19
CA GLU A 196 -0.04 18.35 1.74
C GLU A 196 0.97 18.32 2.90
N THR A 197 0.67 18.99 4.01
CA THR A 197 1.55 19.04 5.18
C THR A 197 1.82 17.68 5.83
N SER A 198 0.86 16.74 5.74
CA SER A 198 1.07 15.37 6.23
C SER A 198 2.07 14.65 5.33
N VAL A 199 1.91 14.76 4.01
CA VAL A 199 2.81 14.15 3.04
C VAL A 199 4.20 14.77 3.09
N ASP A 200 4.30 16.10 3.20
CA ASP A 200 5.57 16.84 3.38
C ASP A 200 6.37 16.40 4.63
N ALA A 201 5.68 15.94 5.67
CA ALA A 201 6.34 15.48 6.89
C ALA A 201 6.96 14.07 6.74
N VAL A 202 6.46 13.24 5.81
CA VAL A 202 6.84 11.82 5.71
C VAL A 202 8.33 11.59 5.49
N PRO A 203 9.06 12.32 4.61
CA PRO A 203 10.50 12.11 4.46
C PRO A 203 11.26 12.27 5.77
N GLY A 204 10.99 13.35 6.52
CA GLY A 204 11.62 13.61 7.81
C GLY A 204 11.28 12.55 8.86
N LEU A 205 10.02 12.13 8.91
CA LEU A 205 9.53 11.07 9.78
C LEU A 205 10.26 9.74 9.49
N LEU A 206 10.36 9.37 8.21
CA LEU A 206 11.04 8.14 7.80
C LEU A 206 12.53 8.16 8.14
N ASP A 207 13.21 9.29 7.92
CA ASP A 207 14.63 9.43 8.23
C ASP A 207 14.90 9.38 9.73
N GLU A 208 14.06 10.03 10.54
CA GLU A 208 14.20 10.05 12.00
C GLU A 208 13.98 8.67 12.60
N LEU A 209 12.87 8.00 12.27
CA LEU A 209 12.58 6.66 12.79
C LEU A 209 13.59 5.61 12.30
N LYS A 210 14.09 5.72 11.05
CA LYS A 210 15.22 4.87 10.62
C LYS A 210 16.48 5.13 11.41
N GLY A 211 16.75 6.39 11.78
CA GLY A 211 17.87 6.76 12.63
C GLY A 211 17.79 6.10 14.02
N ASP A 212 16.60 5.80 14.48
CA ASP A 212 16.30 5.12 15.74
C ASP A 212 16.11 3.59 15.59
N ASP A 213 16.55 3.03 14.46
CA ASP A 213 16.50 1.58 14.12
C ASP A 213 15.09 1.00 13.95
N PHE A 214 14.08 1.81 13.57
CA PHE A 214 12.76 1.31 13.23
C PHE A 214 12.69 0.79 11.79
N HIS A 215 11.88 -0.26 11.60
CA HIS A 215 11.52 -0.83 10.31
C HIS A 215 10.04 -0.60 10.03
N PHE A 216 9.73 -0.14 8.83
CA PHE A 216 8.36 0.16 8.40
C PHE A 216 7.73 -1.07 7.77
N VAL A 217 6.61 -1.50 8.36
CA VAL A 217 5.85 -2.67 7.93
C VAL A 217 4.37 -2.34 7.80
N THR A 218 3.61 -3.21 7.14
CA THR A 218 2.15 -3.07 7.12
C THR A 218 1.54 -3.49 8.46
N VAL A 219 0.31 -3.08 8.72
CA VAL A 219 -0.42 -3.47 9.92
C VAL A 219 -0.50 -4.99 10.06
N SER A 220 -0.97 -5.71 9.03
CA SER A 220 -1.05 -7.17 9.09
C SER A 220 0.30 -7.85 9.36
N TYR A 221 1.40 -7.25 8.90
CA TYR A 221 2.74 -7.75 9.18
C TYR A 221 3.17 -7.46 10.62
N LEU A 222 2.87 -6.26 11.13
CA LEU A 222 3.21 -5.83 12.50
C LEU A 222 2.59 -6.77 13.55
N PHE A 223 1.35 -7.21 13.31
CA PHE A 223 0.62 -8.12 14.21
C PHE A 223 0.84 -9.62 13.91
N ASP A 224 1.80 -9.97 13.03
CA ASP A 224 2.11 -11.36 12.63
C ASP A 224 0.89 -12.15 12.12
N GLY A 225 -0.14 -11.45 11.65
CA GLY A 225 -1.40 -12.03 11.18
C GLY A 225 -2.36 -12.49 12.30
N ASP A 226 -2.04 -12.27 13.57
CA ASP A 226 -2.83 -12.68 14.75
C ASP A 226 -3.93 -11.67 15.08
N LEU A 227 -4.69 -11.24 14.07
CA LEU A 227 -5.81 -10.31 14.21
C LEU A 227 -7.15 -11.04 14.15
N GLU A 228 -8.02 -10.82 15.12
CA GLU A 228 -9.34 -11.44 15.23
C GLU A 228 -10.45 -10.47 14.80
N ALA A 229 -11.44 -10.96 14.03
CA ALA A 229 -12.59 -10.18 13.60
C ALA A 229 -13.36 -9.57 14.80
N GLY A 230 -13.81 -8.32 14.65
CA GLY A 230 -14.55 -7.59 15.69
C GLY A 230 -13.69 -7.14 16.88
N THR A 231 -12.41 -7.54 16.94
CA THR A 231 -11.47 -7.11 17.99
C THR A 231 -10.74 -5.84 17.55
N ALA A 232 -10.60 -4.88 18.47
CA ALA A 232 -9.93 -3.62 18.23
C ALA A 232 -8.50 -3.64 18.77
N TYR A 233 -7.56 -3.19 17.96
CA TYR A 233 -6.13 -3.14 18.24
C TYR A 233 -5.62 -1.71 18.03
N SER A 234 -4.81 -1.20 18.94
CA SER A 234 -4.19 0.13 18.81
C SER A 234 -2.68 0.05 18.58
N ASP A 235 -2.05 -1.01 19.04
CA ASP A 235 -0.62 -1.29 18.89
C ASP A 235 -0.35 -2.80 19.03
N ALA A 236 0.81 -3.27 18.60
CA ALA A 236 1.19 -4.69 18.64
C ALA A 236 1.82 -5.13 19.97
N ARG A 237 1.89 -4.26 20.99
CA ARG A 237 2.44 -4.57 22.33
C ARG A 237 1.38 -5.19 23.26
N SER A 238 0.11 -4.99 22.93
CA SER A 238 -1.04 -5.33 23.77
C SER A 238 -1.70 -6.66 23.43
N GLY A 239 -1.04 -7.50 22.65
CA GLY A 239 -1.52 -8.81 22.23
C GLY A 239 -1.43 -9.89 23.31
#